data_ba02da92a8f105d888d67723c24e9d41
#
_entry.id   ba02da92a8f105d888d67723c24e9d41
#
_cell.length_a   1.000
_cell.length_b   1.000
_cell.length_c   1.000
_cell.angle_alpha   90.00
_cell.angle_beta   90.00
_cell.angle_gamma   90.00
#
_symmetry.space_group_name_H-M   'P 1'
#
loop_
_entity.id
_entity.type
_entity.pdbx_description
1 polymer ?
#
loop_
_entity_poly.entity_id
_entity_poly.type
_entity_poly.pdbx_seq_one_letter_code
_entity_poly.pdbx_strand_id
1 'polypeptide(L)'
;FGDGTISNQQNPVHTYLQSGSYDVSLFVSNGLGQDSILQTSVVSINLLPAPITYNDTSYVSPATFQLTTATNSTKWFVDVLGSPSVFTGSLFVTPSLNINTNYYVRELGWGPSVYGGPIDTNIGTGYPYYGDKHLIFDSYTECKLVSADIYAEQTSTVVFEVREDNGNIIDDTTITFNSGKQTILLDFDIPIGNNLQLGLGTINAGLYKNNDGAVFPYNVSNLISFTGASNSGTQNNWYNYYNLQFKEKCISDFSEVTAVFIESLTTNN
;
A
#
# COMPACT_ATOMS: atom_id res chain seq x y z
N PHE A 1 -11.10 -21.71 -1.02
CA PHE A 1 -10.77 -20.31 -1.26
C PHE A 1 -10.84 -19.92 -2.74
N GLY A 2 -11.15 -20.85 -3.64
CA GLY A 2 -11.27 -20.58 -5.07
C GLY A 2 -9.97 -20.76 -5.88
N ASP A 3 -8.85 -20.88 -5.24
CA ASP A 3 -7.53 -21.16 -5.82
C ASP A 3 -7.11 -22.64 -5.71
N GLY A 4 -8.05 -23.52 -5.34
CA GLY A 4 -7.82 -24.95 -5.11
C GLY A 4 -7.41 -25.29 -3.68
N THR A 5 -7.20 -24.30 -2.81
CA THR A 5 -6.90 -24.53 -1.38
C THR A 5 -8.16 -24.54 -0.53
N ILE A 6 -8.11 -25.26 0.59
CA ILE A 6 -9.21 -25.37 1.56
C ILE A 6 -8.69 -25.20 2.99
N SER A 7 -9.57 -24.81 3.92
CA SER A 7 -9.30 -24.80 5.36
C SER A 7 -10.49 -25.35 6.12
N ASN A 8 -10.21 -26.08 7.21
CA ASN A 8 -11.22 -26.55 8.17
C ASN A 8 -11.23 -25.71 9.46
N GLN A 9 -10.48 -24.62 9.50
CA GLN A 9 -10.49 -23.73 10.65
C GLN A 9 -11.78 -22.90 10.68
N GLN A 10 -12.26 -22.56 11.86
CA GLN A 10 -13.45 -21.72 12.04
C GLN A 10 -13.21 -20.28 11.54
N ASN A 11 -12.00 -19.76 11.76
CA ASN A 11 -11.58 -18.43 11.32
C ASN A 11 -10.26 -18.57 10.56
N PRO A 12 -10.30 -18.98 9.27
CA PRO A 12 -9.09 -19.18 8.50
C PRO A 12 -8.48 -17.87 8.03
N VAL A 13 -7.15 -17.83 7.97
CA VAL A 13 -6.39 -16.85 7.22
C VAL A 13 -5.86 -17.51 5.95
N HIS A 14 -5.97 -16.85 4.80
CA HIS A 14 -5.52 -17.37 3.51
C HIS A 14 -4.79 -16.30 2.72
N THR A 15 -3.71 -16.69 2.02
CA THR A 15 -2.92 -15.83 1.14
C THR A 15 -3.00 -16.33 -0.29
N TYR A 16 -3.48 -15.50 -1.19
CA TYR A 16 -3.51 -15.79 -2.62
C TYR A 16 -2.16 -15.41 -3.25
N LEU A 17 -1.55 -16.35 -3.98
CA LEU A 17 -0.23 -16.20 -4.57
C LEU A 17 -0.24 -15.83 -6.06
N GLN A 18 -1.40 -15.82 -6.70
CA GLN A 18 -1.55 -15.49 -8.12
C GLN A 18 -2.60 -14.41 -8.31
N SER A 19 -2.43 -13.62 -9.37
CA SER A 19 -3.47 -12.69 -9.80
C SER A 19 -4.69 -13.45 -10.28
N GLY A 20 -5.86 -12.95 -9.99
CA GLY A 20 -7.12 -13.58 -10.38
C GLY A 20 -8.32 -13.05 -9.62
N SER A 21 -9.49 -13.46 -10.05
CA SER A 21 -10.73 -13.28 -9.31
C SER A 21 -11.15 -14.63 -8.75
N TYR A 22 -11.34 -14.68 -7.45
CA TYR A 22 -11.59 -15.93 -6.73
C TYR A 22 -13.00 -15.97 -6.17
N ASP A 23 -13.64 -17.11 -6.39
CA ASP A 23 -14.93 -17.46 -5.80
C ASP A 23 -14.68 -18.18 -4.48
N VAL A 24 -15.21 -17.65 -3.38
CA VAL A 24 -15.02 -18.26 -2.06
C VAL A 24 -16.28 -19.00 -1.64
N SER A 25 -16.15 -20.26 -1.26
CA SER A 25 -17.24 -21.06 -0.71
C SER A 25 -17.02 -21.38 0.77
N LEU A 26 -18.07 -21.23 1.56
CA LEU A 26 -18.14 -21.69 2.95
C LEU A 26 -19.13 -22.85 3.04
N PHE A 27 -18.67 -23.94 3.63
CA PHE A 27 -19.50 -25.10 3.96
C PHE A 27 -19.53 -25.27 5.47
N VAL A 28 -20.72 -25.38 6.02
CA VAL A 28 -20.94 -25.60 7.46
C VAL A 28 -21.79 -26.83 7.68
N SER A 29 -21.49 -27.61 8.72
CA SER A 29 -22.27 -28.79 9.09
C SER A 29 -22.37 -28.93 10.61
N ASN A 30 -23.48 -29.46 11.09
CA ASN A 30 -23.70 -29.88 12.47
C ASN A 30 -24.46 -31.19 12.53
N GLY A 31 -24.77 -31.70 13.72
CA GLY A 31 -25.48 -32.96 13.90
C GLY A 31 -26.92 -33.00 13.35
N LEU A 32 -27.48 -31.90 12.89
CA LEU A 32 -28.86 -31.76 12.38
C LEU A 32 -28.92 -31.48 10.88
N GLY A 33 -27.80 -31.05 10.26
CA GLY A 33 -27.77 -30.72 8.84
C GLY A 33 -26.50 -30.06 8.39
N GLN A 34 -26.49 -29.65 7.12
CA GLN A 34 -25.38 -28.94 6.47
C GLN A 34 -25.92 -27.82 5.58
N ASP A 35 -25.12 -26.78 5.40
CA ASP A 35 -25.42 -25.64 4.54
C ASP A 35 -24.15 -25.12 3.87
N SER A 36 -24.31 -24.41 2.76
CA SER A 36 -23.17 -23.83 2.03
C SER A 36 -23.55 -22.52 1.36
N ILE A 37 -22.58 -21.62 1.27
CA ILE A 37 -22.69 -20.38 0.51
C ILE A 37 -21.49 -20.26 -0.44
N LEU A 38 -21.74 -19.86 -1.68
CA LEU A 38 -20.73 -19.47 -2.66
C LEU A 38 -20.84 -17.97 -2.90
N GLN A 39 -19.73 -17.27 -2.71
CA GLN A 39 -19.60 -15.85 -3.12
C GLN A 39 -18.68 -15.78 -4.32
N THR A 40 -19.22 -15.35 -5.46
CA THR A 40 -18.48 -15.26 -6.71
C THR A 40 -17.68 -13.96 -6.76
N SER A 41 -16.44 -14.05 -7.24
CA SER A 41 -15.52 -12.92 -7.45
C SER A 41 -15.34 -12.02 -6.21
N VAL A 42 -15.46 -12.61 -5.01
CA VAL A 42 -15.39 -11.86 -3.74
C VAL A 42 -13.97 -11.39 -3.42
N VAL A 43 -12.95 -12.07 -3.96
CA VAL A 43 -11.54 -11.69 -3.83
C VAL A 43 -10.97 -11.45 -5.22
N SER A 44 -10.40 -10.26 -5.44
CA SER A 44 -9.69 -9.92 -6.68
C SER A 44 -8.25 -9.56 -6.33
N ILE A 45 -7.31 -10.31 -6.87
CA ILE A 45 -5.88 -10.10 -6.67
C ILE A 45 -5.27 -9.60 -7.98
N ASN A 46 -4.66 -8.42 -7.93
CA ASN A 46 -3.88 -7.84 -9.02
C ASN A 46 -2.42 -7.82 -8.63
N LEU A 47 -1.65 -8.80 -9.08
CA LEU A 47 -0.19 -8.76 -8.99
C LEU A 47 0.37 -7.93 -10.15
N LEU A 48 1.46 -7.24 -9.88
CA LEU A 48 2.24 -6.65 -10.97
C LEU A 48 2.87 -7.77 -11.81
N PRO A 49 2.98 -7.62 -13.14
CA PRO A 49 3.69 -8.59 -13.95
C PRO A 49 5.15 -8.66 -13.50
N ALA A 50 5.75 -9.86 -13.55
CA ALA A 50 7.17 -10.03 -13.25
C ALA A 50 8.02 -9.19 -14.22
N PRO A 51 9.10 -8.53 -13.76
CA PRO A 51 9.92 -7.66 -14.60
C PRO A 51 10.52 -8.42 -15.78
N ILE A 52 10.56 -7.79 -16.94
CA ILE A 52 11.36 -8.26 -18.08
C ILE A 52 12.81 -7.96 -17.79
N THR A 53 13.69 -8.96 -17.87
CA THR A 53 15.10 -8.90 -17.54
C THR A 53 15.98 -9.19 -18.74
N TYR A 54 17.18 -8.63 -18.72
CA TYR A 54 18.19 -8.85 -19.75
C TYR A 54 19.51 -9.22 -19.07
N ASN A 55 20.03 -10.41 -19.42
CA ASN A 55 21.32 -10.90 -18.95
C ASN A 55 22.46 -10.14 -19.62
N ASP A 56 23.60 -10.09 -18.96
CA ASP A 56 24.85 -9.63 -19.53
C ASP A 56 25.89 -10.76 -19.53
N THR A 57 26.87 -10.69 -20.44
CA THR A 57 27.84 -11.74 -20.64
C THR A 57 29.25 -11.20 -20.71
N SER A 58 30.24 -11.99 -20.26
CA SER A 58 31.67 -11.68 -20.35
C SER A 58 32.48 -12.91 -20.73
N TYR A 59 33.54 -12.71 -21.55
CA TYR A 59 34.56 -13.73 -21.89
C TYR A 59 35.78 -13.67 -20.98
N VAL A 60 35.83 -12.72 -20.07
CA VAL A 60 36.98 -12.47 -19.18
C VAL A 60 36.54 -12.56 -17.74
N SER A 61 37.29 -13.28 -16.92
CA SER A 61 37.08 -13.37 -15.47
C SER A 61 38.32 -12.83 -14.73
N PRO A 62 38.17 -11.99 -13.68
CA PRO A 62 36.90 -11.45 -13.15
C PRO A 62 36.31 -10.31 -14.00
N ALA A 63 34.99 -10.11 -13.93
CA ALA A 63 34.29 -9.03 -14.64
C ALA A 63 33.14 -8.44 -13.81
N THR A 64 32.77 -7.21 -14.15
CA THR A 64 31.50 -6.60 -13.73
C THR A 64 30.50 -6.70 -14.89
N PHE A 65 29.23 -6.79 -14.56
CA PHE A 65 28.14 -6.97 -15.53
C PHE A 65 27.13 -5.85 -15.39
N GLN A 66 26.49 -5.48 -16.50
CA GLN A 66 25.39 -4.53 -16.56
C GLN A 66 24.08 -5.28 -16.78
N LEU A 67 23.42 -5.64 -15.70
CA LEU A 67 22.13 -6.31 -15.75
C LEU A 67 21.03 -5.26 -15.83
N THR A 68 20.03 -5.46 -16.68
CA THR A 68 18.99 -4.46 -16.92
C THR A 68 17.58 -5.04 -16.82
N THR A 69 16.64 -4.14 -16.52
CA THR A 69 15.20 -4.40 -16.55
C THR A 69 14.48 -3.35 -17.38
N ALA A 70 13.27 -3.65 -17.82
CA ALA A 70 12.48 -2.74 -18.65
C ALA A 70 11.97 -1.50 -17.89
N THR A 71 11.93 -1.52 -16.55
CA THR A 71 11.34 -0.46 -15.72
C THR A 71 12.30 0.03 -14.65
N ASN A 72 12.10 1.27 -14.18
CA ASN A 72 12.93 1.91 -13.14
C ASN A 72 12.45 1.63 -11.70
N SER A 73 11.28 1.04 -11.53
CA SER A 73 10.69 0.69 -10.22
C SER A 73 11.15 -0.65 -9.66
N THR A 74 12.11 -1.29 -10.33
CA THR A 74 12.61 -2.62 -9.99
C THR A 74 13.56 -2.59 -8.80
N LYS A 75 13.38 -3.54 -7.87
CA LYS A 75 14.35 -3.83 -6.80
C LYS A 75 15.11 -5.12 -7.09
N TRP A 76 16.41 -5.09 -6.82
CA TRP A 76 17.37 -6.17 -7.06
C TRP A 76 17.75 -6.86 -5.76
N PHE A 77 17.86 -8.18 -5.80
CA PHE A 77 18.14 -9.04 -4.65
C PHE A 77 19.17 -10.10 -5.02
N VAL A 78 19.91 -10.57 -4.02
CA VAL A 78 20.85 -11.69 -4.18
C VAL A 78 20.16 -13.05 -4.01
N ASP A 79 18.96 -13.08 -3.44
CA ASP A 79 18.15 -14.29 -3.25
C ASP A 79 16.64 -13.95 -3.23
N VAL A 80 15.80 -14.97 -3.21
CA VAL A 80 14.33 -14.87 -3.10
C VAL A 80 13.82 -15.05 -1.66
N LEU A 81 14.71 -15.20 -0.67
CA LEU A 81 14.39 -15.61 0.70
C LEU A 81 14.16 -14.43 1.66
N GLY A 82 14.16 -13.19 1.16
CA GLY A 82 13.85 -12.00 1.96
C GLY A 82 15.06 -11.18 2.39
N SER A 83 16.22 -11.38 1.76
CA SER A 83 17.37 -10.47 1.91
C SER A 83 16.99 -9.04 1.53
N PRO A 84 17.62 -8.01 2.12
CA PRO A 84 17.41 -6.63 1.70
C PRO A 84 17.75 -6.46 0.22
N SER A 85 17.05 -5.54 -0.46
CA SER A 85 17.40 -5.20 -1.84
C SER A 85 18.78 -4.55 -1.90
N VAL A 86 19.60 -5.01 -2.85
CA VAL A 86 20.95 -4.49 -3.06
C VAL A 86 20.99 -3.26 -3.95
N PHE A 87 19.92 -3.06 -4.75
CA PHE A 87 19.81 -1.91 -5.65
C PHE A 87 18.35 -1.65 -6.03
N THR A 88 18.05 -0.41 -6.45
CA THR A 88 16.76 -0.03 -7.04
C THR A 88 17.01 0.74 -8.33
N GLY A 89 16.37 0.35 -9.41
CA GLY A 89 16.48 0.98 -10.73
C GLY A 89 16.56 -0.04 -11.86
N SER A 90 16.61 0.43 -13.10
CA SER A 90 16.59 -0.41 -14.30
C SER A 90 17.96 -0.96 -14.73
N LEU A 91 19.05 -0.39 -14.23
CA LEU A 91 20.43 -0.81 -14.56
C LEU A 91 21.20 -1.10 -13.28
N PHE A 92 21.52 -2.35 -13.04
CA PHE A 92 22.35 -2.80 -11.92
C PHE A 92 23.73 -3.20 -12.41
N VAL A 93 24.76 -2.51 -11.92
CA VAL A 93 26.18 -2.89 -12.17
C VAL A 93 26.62 -3.78 -11.03
N THR A 94 26.96 -5.03 -11.33
CA THR A 94 27.36 -6.00 -10.30
C THR A 94 28.72 -5.64 -9.69
N PRO A 95 29.03 -6.12 -8.50
CA PRO A 95 30.41 -6.24 -8.05
C PRO A 95 31.24 -7.09 -9.05
N SER A 96 32.57 -7.07 -8.93
CA SER A 96 33.43 -7.95 -9.73
C SER A 96 33.17 -9.42 -9.37
N LEU A 97 32.77 -10.21 -10.36
CA LEU A 97 32.40 -11.61 -10.21
C LEU A 97 33.44 -12.52 -10.88
N ASN A 98 33.56 -13.75 -10.40
CA ASN A 98 34.46 -14.79 -10.94
C ASN A 98 33.69 -15.97 -11.55
N ILE A 99 32.41 -16.09 -11.26
CA ILE A 99 31.54 -17.20 -11.64
C ILE A 99 30.17 -16.64 -12.08
N ASN A 100 29.44 -17.45 -12.83
CA ASN A 100 28.04 -17.15 -13.13
C ASN A 100 27.28 -16.88 -11.82
N THR A 101 26.55 -15.78 -11.79
CA THR A 101 25.86 -15.35 -10.59
C THR A 101 24.43 -14.92 -10.94
N ASN A 102 23.46 -15.46 -10.22
CA ASN A 102 22.06 -15.09 -10.36
C ASN A 102 21.73 -13.95 -9.44
N TYR A 103 20.94 -13.03 -9.94
CA TYR A 103 20.25 -11.99 -9.19
C TYR A 103 18.74 -12.14 -9.44
N TYR A 104 17.97 -11.61 -8.53
CA TYR A 104 16.52 -11.68 -8.59
C TYR A 104 15.93 -10.27 -8.55
N VAL A 105 14.95 -10.03 -9.37
CA VAL A 105 14.32 -8.71 -9.47
C VAL A 105 12.82 -8.82 -9.33
N ARG A 106 12.22 -7.83 -8.68
CA ARG A 106 10.77 -7.65 -8.66
C ARG A 106 10.41 -6.18 -8.76
N GLU A 107 9.24 -5.94 -9.28
CA GLU A 107 8.67 -4.61 -9.39
C GLU A 107 7.86 -4.27 -8.16
N LEU A 108 7.92 -2.99 -7.77
CA LEU A 108 7.06 -2.40 -6.77
C LEU A 108 6.18 -1.37 -7.45
N GLY A 109 4.91 -1.37 -7.15
CA GLY A 109 3.95 -0.43 -7.69
C GLY A 109 2.75 -0.25 -6.77
N TRP A 110 1.72 0.36 -7.32
CA TRP A 110 0.50 0.66 -6.61
C TRP A 110 -0.70 0.07 -7.33
N GLY A 111 -1.60 -0.54 -6.61
CA GLY A 111 -2.87 -1.05 -7.09
C GLY A 111 -3.83 0.05 -7.56
N PRO A 112 -5.03 -0.33 -7.98
CA PRO A 112 -6.07 0.63 -8.32
C PRO A 112 -6.45 1.49 -7.12
N SER A 113 -6.97 2.70 -7.39
CA SER A 113 -7.44 3.58 -6.34
C SER A 113 -8.72 3.04 -5.71
N VAL A 114 -8.77 3.06 -4.38
CA VAL A 114 -9.97 2.83 -3.58
C VAL A 114 -10.26 4.05 -2.73
N TYR A 115 -11.51 4.26 -2.39
CA TYR A 115 -11.95 5.45 -1.65
C TYR A 115 -12.62 5.05 -0.34
N GLY A 116 -12.48 5.92 0.67
CA GLY A 116 -13.06 5.68 1.98
C GLY A 116 -13.27 6.93 2.82
N GLY A 117 -13.86 6.72 4.00
CA GLY A 117 -14.38 7.79 4.83
C GLY A 117 -15.64 8.42 4.25
N PRO A 118 -16.21 9.44 4.89
CA PRO A 118 -17.31 10.21 4.33
C PRO A 118 -16.95 10.86 3.00
N ILE A 119 -17.88 10.84 2.05
CA ILE A 119 -17.66 11.43 0.73
C ILE A 119 -17.61 12.96 0.76
N ASP A 120 -18.32 13.55 1.72
CA ASP A 120 -18.40 14.99 1.93
C ASP A 120 -18.84 15.32 3.37
N THR A 121 -19.12 16.60 3.64
CA THR A 121 -19.53 17.13 4.94
C THR A 121 -21.00 16.85 5.30
N ASN A 122 -21.79 16.22 4.44
CA ASN A 122 -23.23 16.04 4.64
C ASN A 122 -23.62 14.88 5.58
N ILE A 123 -22.66 14.29 6.28
CA ILE A 123 -22.92 13.20 7.25
C ILE A 123 -23.59 13.67 8.53
N GLY A 124 -23.50 14.97 8.83
CA GLY A 124 -24.07 15.56 10.05
C GLY A 124 -23.80 17.06 10.13
N THR A 125 -24.02 17.63 11.31
CA THR A 125 -23.72 19.04 11.57
C THR A 125 -22.22 19.26 11.78
N GLY A 126 -21.73 20.46 11.47
CA GLY A 126 -20.31 20.74 11.61
C GLY A 126 -19.99 22.22 11.40
N TYR A 127 -18.70 22.54 11.55
CA TYR A 127 -18.16 23.88 11.37
C TYR A 127 -16.64 23.87 11.17
N PRO A 128 -16.03 24.97 10.70
CA PRO A 128 -14.58 25.12 10.65
C PRO A 128 -13.94 24.99 12.03
N TYR A 129 -12.92 24.14 12.15
CA TYR A 129 -12.26 23.80 13.40
C TYR A 129 -10.81 24.27 13.42
N TYR A 130 -10.36 24.75 14.58
CA TYR A 130 -9.07 25.38 14.74
C TYR A 130 -8.13 24.66 15.72
N GLY A 131 -8.58 23.55 16.29
CA GLY A 131 -7.80 22.77 17.26
C GLY A 131 -7.01 21.62 16.61
N ASP A 132 -6.19 20.98 17.43
CA ASP A 132 -5.44 19.78 17.07
C ASP A 132 -6.28 18.53 17.39
N LYS A 133 -6.92 17.97 16.38
CA LYS A 133 -7.64 16.71 16.45
C LYS A 133 -7.35 15.88 15.20
N HIS A 134 -7.35 14.57 15.38
CA HIS A 134 -7.00 13.63 14.35
C HIS A 134 -8.02 12.48 14.27
N LEU A 135 -8.04 11.82 13.10
CA LEU A 135 -8.70 10.55 12.90
C LEU A 135 -7.78 9.44 13.39
N ILE A 136 -8.34 8.36 13.92
CA ILE A 136 -7.62 7.17 14.37
C ILE A 136 -7.98 6.03 13.42
N PHE A 137 -6.98 5.28 12.96
CA PHE A 137 -7.19 4.19 12.03
C PHE A 137 -6.18 3.06 12.20
N ASP A 138 -6.59 1.86 11.78
CA ASP A 138 -5.72 0.70 11.66
C ASP A 138 -5.38 0.50 10.18
N SER A 139 -4.13 0.14 9.88
CA SER A 139 -3.65 -0.22 8.55
C SER A 139 -3.25 -1.70 8.53
N TYR A 140 -3.88 -2.48 7.66
CA TYR A 140 -3.70 -3.94 7.58
C TYR A 140 -2.69 -4.36 6.52
N THR A 141 -2.36 -3.46 5.60
CA THR A 141 -1.35 -3.66 4.54
C THR A 141 -0.64 -2.34 4.27
N GLU A 142 0.60 -2.40 3.75
CA GLU A 142 1.28 -1.19 3.31
C GLU A 142 0.48 -0.55 2.17
N CYS A 143 0.12 0.71 2.32
CA CYS A 143 -0.67 1.44 1.34
C CYS A 143 -0.21 2.90 1.24
N LYS A 144 -0.73 3.60 0.25
CA LYS A 144 -0.51 5.03 0.06
C LYS A 144 -1.83 5.77 0.22
N LEU A 145 -1.86 6.79 1.07
CA LEU A 145 -2.92 7.81 1.06
C LEU A 145 -2.57 8.86 0.01
N VAL A 146 -3.22 8.76 -1.13
CA VAL A 146 -2.90 9.59 -2.30
C VAL A 146 -3.44 11.00 -2.15
N SER A 147 -4.71 11.15 -1.80
CA SER A 147 -5.39 12.43 -1.73
C SER A 147 -6.58 12.40 -0.78
N ALA A 148 -7.06 13.57 -0.42
CA ALA A 148 -8.31 13.78 0.29
C ALA A 148 -8.98 15.08 -0.14
N ASP A 149 -10.30 15.14 -0.01
CA ASP A 149 -11.04 16.39 -0.09
C ASP A 149 -11.00 17.10 1.26
N ILE A 150 -10.76 18.40 1.26
CA ILE A 150 -10.87 19.30 2.41
C ILE A 150 -11.89 20.40 2.14
N TYR A 151 -12.44 20.95 3.22
CA TYR A 151 -13.33 22.10 3.17
C TYR A 151 -12.77 23.19 4.09
N ALA A 152 -12.23 24.23 3.51
CA ALA A 152 -11.50 25.29 4.20
C ALA A 152 -12.34 26.57 4.31
N GLU A 153 -12.36 27.22 5.47
CA GLU A 153 -13.03 28.50 5.66
C GLU A 153 -12.25 29.64 4.98
N GLN A 154 -10.93 29.55 4.99
CA GLN A 154 -10.03 30.58 4.46
C GLN A 154 -8.82 29.98 3.77
N THR A 155 -8.08 30.82 3.02
CA THR A 155 -6.77 30.44 2.49
C THR A 155 -5.79 30.22 3.63
N SER A 156 -5.09 29.11 3.65
CA SER A 156 -4.13 28.73 4.69
C SER A 156 -3.00 27.87 4.13
N THR A 157 -1.88 27.87 4.84
CA THR A 157 -0.79 26.91 4.63
C THR A 157 -0.74 25.99 5.85
N VAL A 158 -0.90 24.69 5.63
CA VAL A 158 -1.07 23.69 6.69
C VAL A 158 -0.12 22.53 6.47
N VAL A 159 0.47 22.04 7.55
CA VAL A 159 1.17 20.75 7.59
C VAL A 159 0.14 19.66 7.85
N PHE A 160 -0.04 18.77 6.89
CA PHE A 160 -0.82 17.55 7.01
C PHE A 160 0.14 16.43 7.38
N GLU A 161 -0.27 15.52 8.26
CA GLU A 161 0.63 14.47 8.73
C GLU A 161 -0.08 13.18 9.11
N VAL A 162 0.64 12.09 9.00
CA VAL A 162 0.30 10.79 9.55
C VAL A 162 1.31 10.42 10.63
N ARG A 163 0.82 9.86 11.74
CA ARG A 163 1.61 9.57 12.95
C ARG A 163 1.37 8.16 13.44
N GLU A 164 2.32 7.65 14.21
CA GLU A 164 2.13 6.48 15.06
C GLU A 164 1.17 6.81 16.24
N ASP A 165 0.72 5.77 16.95
CA ASP A 165 -0.11 5.89 18.17
C ASP A 165 0.55 6.78 19.26
N ASN A 166 1.87 6.74 19.36
CA ASN A 166 2.65 7.55 20.31
C ASN A 166 2.85 9.01 19.86
N GLY A 167 2.37 9.40 18.68
CA GLY A 167 2.47 10.73 18.10
C GLY A 167 3.73 10.98 17.27
N ASN A 168 4.61 10.01 17.06
CA ASN A 168 5.75 10.15 16.15
C ASN A 168 5.26 10.30 14.71
N ILE A 169 5.82 11.27 13.98
CA ILE A 169 5.47 11.51 12.57
C ILE A 169 6.04 10.38 11.73
N ILE A 170 5.17 9.77 10.92
CA ILE A 170 5.51 8.77 9.90
C ILE A 170 5.82 9.48 8.59
N ASP A 171 4.92 10.40 8.19
CA ASP A 171 5.03 11.16 6.95
C ASP A 171 4.28 12.49 7.09
N ASP A 172 4.73 13.52 6.39
CA ASP A 172 4.08 14.83 6.40
C ASP A 172 4.23 15.57 5.07
N THR A 173 3.32 16.51 4.82
CA THR A 173 3.40 17.43 3.68
C THR A 173 2.81 18.79 4.01
N THR A 174 3.42 19.86 3.49
CA THR A 174 2.93 21.22 3.66
C THR A 174 2.19 21.66 2.41
N ILE A 175 0.92 22.01 2.55
CA ILE A 175 0.07 22.42 1.41
C ILE A 175 -0.54 23.79 1.69
N THR A 176 -0.48 24.67 0.69
CA THR A 176 -1.24 25.92 0.64
C THR A 176 -2.50 25.71 -0.19
N PHE A 177 -3.65 26.05 0.37
CA PHE A 177 -4.95 25.93 -0.26
C PHE A 177 -5.78 27.21 -0.10
N ASN A 178 -6.81 27.38 -0.94
CA ASN A 178 -7.77 28.48 -0.87
C ASN A 178 -8.98 28.10 0.00
N SER A 179 -9.87 29.05 0.25
CA SER A 179 -11.17 28.76 0.87
C SER A 179 -12.05 27.90 -0.04
N GLY A 180 -12.97 27.13 0.57
CA GLY A 180 -13.92 26.26 -0.09
C GLY A 180 -13.46 24.80 -0.14
N LYS A 181 -14.14 24.00 -0.97
CA LYS A 181 -13.81 22.58 -1.19
C LYS A 181 -12.62 22.47 -2.15
N GLN A 182 -11.64 21.64 -1.78
CA GLN A 182 -10.51 21.30 -2.64
C GLN A 182 -10.07 19.87 -2.40
N THR A 183 -9.57 19.21 -3.46
CA THR A 183 -8.84 17.97 -3.34
C THR A 183 -7.35 18.28 -3.18
N ILE A 184 -6.75 17.81 -2.11
CA ILE A 184 -5.31 17.96 -1.82
C ILE A 184 -4.58 16.65 -2.10
N LEU A 185 -3.37 16.74 -2.62
CA LEU A 185 -2.47 15.60 -2.80
C LEU A 185 -1.61 15.45 -1.55
N LEU A 186 -1.73 14.30 -0.89
CA LEU A 186 -0.99 13.99 0.34
C LEU A 186 0.24 13.12 0.06
N ASP A 187 0.05 12.07 -0.74
CA ASP A 187 1.07 11.09 -1.17
C ASP A 187 1.79 10.38 -0.01
N PHE A 188 1.10 10.16 1.11
CA PHE A 188 1.66 9.53 2.31
C PHE A 188 1.85 8.03 2.16
N ASP A 189 3.03 7.53 2.51
CA ASP A 189 3.30 6.10 2.66
C ASP A 189 2.83 5.63 4.04
N ILE A 190 1.81 4.77 4.07
CA ILE A 190 1.19 4.25 5.28
C ILE A 190 1.73 2.84 5.57
N PRO A 191 2.46 2.62 6.67
CA PRO A 191 2.89 1.29 7.08
C PRO A 191 1.73 0.49 7.69
N ILE A 192 1.92 -0.81 7.85
CA ILE A 192 1.04 -1.63 8.70
C ILE A 192 1.15 -1.14 10.14
N GLY A 193 0.00 -0.95 10.81
CA GLY A 193 -0.02 -0.48 12.19
C GLY A 193 -1.44 -0.32 12.74
N ASN A 194 -1.53 -0.24 14.05
CA ASN A 194 -2.78 -0.01 14.76
C ASN A 194 -2.77 1.37 15.41
N ASN A 195 -3.96 1.98 15.54
CA ASN A 195 -4.17 3.29 16.14
C ASN A 195 -3.31 4.40 15.49
N LEU A 196 -2.99 4.27 14.21
CA LEU A 196 -2.34 5.34 13.48
C LEU A 196 -3.23 6.59 13.48
N GLN A 197 -2.61 7.76 13.38
CA GLN A 197 -3.30 9.03 13.50
C GLN A 197 -3.15 9.83 12.20
N LEU A 198 -4.26 10.29 11.63
CA LEU A 198 -4.26 11.22 10.50
C LEU A 198 -4.71 12.60 10.99
N GLY A 199 -3.79 13.55 11.05
CA GLY A 199 -3.97 14.82 11.71
C GLY A 199 -3.28 15.99 10.99
N LEU A 200 -3.10 17.06 11.73
CA LEU A 200 -2.45 18.29 11.26
C LEU A 200 -1.29 18.64 12.18
N GLY A 201 -0.12 18.98 11.60
CA GLY A 201 1.00 19.58 12.32
C GLY A 201 0.83 21.08 12.57
N THR A 202 -0.18 21.70 11.95
CA THR A 202 -0.49 23.12 12.09
C THR A 202 -1.84 23.30 12.77
N ILE A 203 -1.89 23.99 13.89
CA ILE A 203 -3.13 24.45 14.53
C ILE A 203 -3.71 25.66 13.79
N ASN A 204 -5.00 25.95 14.02
CA ASN A 204 -5.73 27.08 13.43
C ASN A 204 -5.90 27.00 11.89
N ALA A 205 -6.00 25.81 11.36
CA ALA A 205 -6.15 25.58 9.92
C ALA A 205 -7.53 26.02 9.37
N GLY A 206 -8.58 26.08 10.21
CA GLY A 206 -9.94 26.43 9.78
C GLY A 206 -10.54 25.39 8.81
N LEU A 207 -10.18 24.12 8.97
CA LEU A 207 -10.73 23.02 8.19
C LEU A 207 -12.03 22.51 8.82
N TYR A 208 -12.99 22.15 7.98
CA TYR A 208 -14.30 21.71 8.42
C TYR A 208 -14.22 20.37 9.16
N LYS A 209 -14.99 20.26 10.24
CA LYS A 209 -15.27 19.00 10.93
C LYS A 209 -16.77 18.77 11.06
N ASN A 210 -17.19 17.52 11.13
CA ASN A 210 -18.52 17.16 11.60
C ASN A 210 -18.50 16.88 13.10
N ASN A 211 -19.51 17.39 13.83
CA ASN A 211 -19.67 17.16 15.27
C ASN A 211 -20.44 15.89 15.57
N ASP A 212 -21.16 15.39 14.58
CA ASP A 212 -22.02 14.21 14.65
C ASP A 212 -22.06 13.51 13.29
N GLY A 213 -22.76 12.39 13.22
CA GLY A 213 -23.02 11.65 11.99
C GLY A 213 -21.91 10.69 11.55
N ALA A 214 -20.72 10.72 12.15
CA ALA A 214 -19.73 9.68 11.89
C ALA A 214 -20.16 8.37 12.57
N VAL A 215 -20.08 7.27 11.81
CA VAL A 215 -20.41 5.91 12.28
C VAL A 215 -19.21 5.01 12.04
N PHE A 216 -18.34 4.94 13.02
CA PHE A 216 -17.17 4.07 12.97
C PHE A 216 -17.54 2.59 13.17
N PRO A 217 -16.77 1.64 12.55
CA PRO A 217 -15.62 1.88 11.70
C PRO A 217 -15.98 2.21 10.25
N TYR A 218 -15.13 3.03 9.58
CA TYR A 218 -15.15 3.21 8.13
C TYR A 218 -14.06 2.34 7.51
N ASN A 219 -14.44 1.24 6.90
CA ASN A 219 -13.52 0.32 6.23
C ASN A 219 -13.25 0.78 4.80
N VAL A 220 -11.98 0.78 4.40
CA VAL A 220 -11.54 1.09 3.05
C VAL A 220 -10.97 -0.19 2.45
N SER A 221 -11.82 -0.96 1.79
CA SER A 221 -11.48 -2.33 1.34
C SER A 221 -10.89 -3.14 2.51
N ASN A 222 -9.85 -3.91 2.25
CA ASN A 222 -9.06 -4.61 3.28
C ASN A 222 -7.76 -3.85 3.64
N LEU A 223 -7.64 -2.57 3.25
CA LEU A 223 -6.42 -1.80 3.45
C LEU A 223 -6.35 -1.19 4.84
N ILE A 224 -7.37 -0.42 5.19
CA ILE A 224 -7.43 0.31 6.47
C ILE A 224 -8.86 0.34 7.02
N SER A 225 -8.96 0.65 8.30
CA SER A 225 -10.22 0.92 8.98
C SER A 225 -10.07 2.15 9.86
N PHE A 226 -10.85 3.20 9.62
CA PHE A 226 -10.96 4.32 10.57
C PHE A 226 -11.81 3.86 11.76
N THR A 227 -11.20 3.81 12.93
CA THR A 227 -11.78 3.25 14.17
C THR A 227 -12.31 4.32 15.10
N GLY A 228 -11.93 5.59 14.88
CA GLY A 228 -12.36 6.68 15.76
C GLY A 228 -11.71 8.02 15.45
N ALA A 229 -11.82 8.92 16.40
CA ALA A 229 -11.19 10.23 16.39
C ALA A 229 -10.73 10.63 17.80
N SER A 230 -9.72 11.50 17.89
CA SER A 230 -9.09 11.92 19.15
C SER A 230 -9.93 12.91 19.96
N ASN A 231 -11.16 12.60 20.26
CA ASN A 231 -12.04 13.44 21.10
C ASN A 231 -12.37 12.73 22.41
N SER A 232 -12.54 13.51 23.46
CA SER A 232 -12.87 13.03 24.81
C SER A 232 -14.38 12.84 25.06
N GLY A 233 -15.18 12.77 23.99
CA GLY A 233 -16.64 12.70 24.08
C GLY A 233 -17.26 11.59 23.24
N THR A 234 -18.48 11.79 22.78
CA THR A 234 -19.18 10.88 21.88
C THR A 234 -18.39 10.70 20.58
N GLN A 235 -18.18 9.47 20.16
CA GLN A 235 -17.26 9.09 19.06
C GLN A 235 -17.83 9.36 17.64
N ASN A 236 -18.64 10.42 17.47
CA ASN A 236 -19.35 10.67 16.21
C ASN A 236 -18.78 11.85 15.43
N ASN A 237 -17.58 12.32 15.81
CA ASN A 237 -16.91 13.43 15.12
C ASN A 237 -16.06 12.90 13.97
N TRP A 238 -16.06 13.65 12.86
CA TRP A 238 -15.15 13.44 11.75
C TRP A 238 -14.33 14.70 11.49
N TYR A 239 -13.01 14.58 11.29
CA TYR A 239 -12.11 15.72 11.20
C TYR A 239 -11.44 15.82 9.85
N ASN A 240 -11.45 17.00 9.28
CA ASN A 240 -10.59 17.53 8.23
C ASN A 240 -10.67 16.87 6.84
N TYR A 241 -10.72 15.54 6.76
CA TYR A 241 -10.48 14.79 5.54
C TYR A 241 -11.73 14.05 5.06
N TYR A 242 -12.10 14.22 3.80
CA TYR A 242 -13.25 13.57 3.18
C TYR A 242 -12.80 12.88 1.90
N ASN A 243 -13.58 11.91 1.40
CA ASN A 243 -13.33 11.23 0.13
C ASN A 243 -11.87 10.82 -0.05
N LEU A 244 -11.30 10.19 0.98
CA LEU A 244 -9.90 9.81 1.00
C LEU A 244 -9.62 8.74 -0.06
N GLN A 245 -8.56 8.95 -0.84
CA GLN A 245 -8.14 8.05 -1.91
C GLN A 245 -6.89 7.27 -1.47
N PHE A 246 -6.99 5.95 -1.53
CA PHE A 246 -5.89 5.05 -1.18
C PHE A 246 -5.48 4.18 -2.37
N LYS A 247 -4.24 3.68 -2.33
CA LYS A 247 -3.72 2.63 -3.20
C LYS A 247 -2.97 1.61 -2.38
N GLU A 248 -3.23 0.33 -2.63
CA GLU A 248 -2.48 -0.76 -2.03
C GLU A 248 -1.09 -0.84 -2.66
N LYS A 249 -0.08 -1.16 -1.86
CA LYS A 249 1.24 -1.47 -2.37
C LYS A 249 1.23 -2.85 -2.99
N CYS A 250 1.58 -2.92 -4.26
CA CYS A 250 1.67 -4.16 -5.02
C CYS A 250 3.12 -4.53 -5.31
N ILE A 251 3.42 -5.81 -5.26
CA ILE A 251 4.72 -6.36 -5.62
C ILE A 251 4.52 -7.42 -6.70
N SER A 252 5.47 -7.53 -7.64
CA SER A 252 5.46 -8.61 -8.62
C SER A 252 6.10 -9.88 -8.06
N ASP A 253 5.94 -11.00 -8.76
CA ASP A 253 6.82 -12.13 -8.59
C ASP A 253 8.26 -11.76 -8.96
N PHE A 254 9.19 -12.60 -8.54
CA PHE A 254 10.59 -12.45 -8.93
C PHE A 254 10.82 -12.91 -10.37
N SER A 255 11.65 -12.15 -11.11
CA SER A 255 12.33 -12.64 -12.29
C SER A 255 13.80 -12.87 -11.96
N GLU A 256 14.38 -13.94 -12.51
CA GLU A 256 15.79 -14.22 -12.42
C GLU A 256 16.54 -13.53 -13.55
N VAL A 257 17.74 -13.05 -13.25
CA VAL A 257 18.68 -12.48 -14.24
C VAL A 257 20.09 -12.91 -13.89
N THR A 258 20.84 -13.35 -14.89
CA THR A 258 22.14 -13.98 -14.70
C THR A 258 23.27 -13.15 -15.32
N ALA A 259 24.33 -12.94 -14.54
CA ALA A 259 25.62 -12.53 -15.02
C ALA A 259 26.37 -13.78 -15.52
N VAL A 260 26.64 -13.88 -16.82
CA VAL A 260 27.12 -15.12 -17.47
C VAL A 260 28.54 -14.98 -17.96
N PHE A 261 29.43 -15.87 -17.53
CA PHE A 261 30.74 -16.06 -18.18
C PHE A 261 30.61 -17.07 -19.33
N ILE A 262 31.05 -16.68 -20.53
CA ILE A 262 31.05 -17.52 -21.70
C ILE A 262 32.47 -18.02 -21.91
N GLU A 263 32.64 -19.34 -22.03
CA GLU A 263 33.94 -19.92 -22.42
C GLU A 263 34.28 -19.54 -23.87
N SER A 264 35.49 -19.02 -24.12
CA SER A 264 35.93 -18.81 -25.45
C SER A 264 36.11 -20.17 -26.14
N LEU A 265 35.40 -20.40 -27.25
CA LEU A 265 35.67 -21.56 -28.11
C LEU A 265 37.10 -21.47 -28.58
N THR A 266 38.01 -22.26 -28.00
CA THR A 266 39.32 -22.49 -28.58
C THR A 266 39.09 -23.30 -29.84
N THR A 267 39.18 -22.67 -31.03
CA THR A 267 39.31 -23.39 -32.28
C THR A 267 40.69 -24.06 -32.26
N ASN A 268 40.69 -25.36 -31.95
CA ASN A 268 41.88 -26.18 -32.24
C ASN A 268 42.07 -26.22 -33.76
N ASN A 269 43.07 -25.49 -34.25
CA ASN A 269 43.63 -25.64 -35.61
C ASN A 269 44.48 -26.90 -35.69
#